data_2ab070001c1c077d7bd5030cf312ab1e
#
_entry.id   2ab070001c1c077d7bd5030cf312ab1e
#
_cell.length_a   1.000
_cell.length_b   1.000
_cell.length_c   1.000
_cell.angle_alpha   90.00
_cell.angle_beta   90.00
_cell.angle_gamma   90.00
#
_symmetry.space_group_name_H-M   'P 1'
#
loop_
_entity.id
_entity.type
_entity.pdbx_description
1 polymer ?
#
loop_
_entity_poly.entity_id
_entity_poly.type
_entity_poly.pdbx_seq_one_letter_code
_entity_poly.pdbx_strand_id
1 'polypeptide(L)' 'MIKIMENKHFSYKVIQRTTLEGAEDLLNIYGVQGWKLVGYSSDAVHVMSVIRTYQFILMREEK' A
#
# COMPACT_ATOMS: atom_id res chain seq x y z
N MET A 1 12.45 20.93 28.80
CA MET A 1 13.17 20.96 27.55
C MET A 1 12.35 20.31 26.44
N ILE A 2 12.39 20.93 25.34
CA ILE A 2 11.63 20.41 24.23
C ILE A 2 12.41 19.30 23.57
N LYS A 3 11.78 18.18 23.51
CA LYS A 3 12.37 17.11 22.79
C LYS A 3 12.17 17.35 21.31
N ILE A 4 13.25 17.36 20.62
CA ILE A 4 13.17 17.54 19.19
C ILE A 4 12.62 16.26 18.60
N MET A 5 11.52 16.42 17.87
CA MET A 5 10.96 15.29 17.19
C MET A 5 11.96 14.79 16.19
N GLU A 6 12.18 13.50 16.26
CA GLU A 6 13.01 12.92 15.23
C GLU A 6 12.34 13.10 13.91
N ASN A 7 13.12 13.51 12.95
CA ASN A 7 12.60 13.60 11.61
C ASN A 7 12.55 12.22 11.02
N LYS A 8 11.46 11.56 11.26
CA LYS A 8 11.28 10.25 10.67
C LYS A 8 10.76 10.43 9.28
N HIS A 9 11.39 9.75 8.39
CA HIS A 9 11.00 9.78 7.00
C HIS A 9 10.29 8.51 6.66
N PHE A 10 9.21 8.66 5.93
CA PHE A 10 8.44 7.52 5.49
C PHE A 10 8.32 7.56 3.98
N SER A 11 8.44 6.41 3.40
CA SER A 11 8.18 6.26 1.97
C SER A 11 6.82 5.59 1.80
N TYR A 12 6.12 6.00 0.78
CA TYR A 12 4.80 5.45 0.49
C TYR A 12 4.79 4.83 -0.88
N LYS A 13 4.04 3.78 -1.00
CA LYS A 13 3.92 3.07 -2.27
C LYS A 13 2.46 2.73 -2.49
N VAL A 14 1.98 3.00 -3.69
CA VAL A 14 0.62 2.68 -4.05
C VAL A 14 0.66 1.54 -5.04
N ILE A 15 -0.10 0.50 -4.75
CA ILE A 15 -0.16 -0.69 -5.60
C ILE A 15 -1.59 -0.86 -6.05
N GLN A 16 -1.75 -1.11 -7.33
CA GLN A 16 -3.07 -1.41 -7.90
C GLN A 16 -3.01 -2.76 -8.57
N ARG A 17 -4.03 -3.55 -8.32
CA ARG A 17 -4.13 -4.87 -8.94
C ARG A 17 -5.59 -5.17 -9.21
N THR A 18 -5.81 -6.02 -10.19
CA THR A 18 -7.17 -6.40 -10.57
C THR A 18 -7.58 -7.71 -9.93
N THR A 19 -6.68 -8.40 -9.27
CA THR A 19 -7.02 -9.63 -8.57
C THR A 19 -6.44 -9.57 -7.15
N LEU A 20 -7.12 -10.22 -6.23
CA LEU A 20 -6.62 -10.27 -4.87
C LEU A 20 -5.41 -11.19 -4.76
N GLU A 21 -5.34 -12.22 -5.58
CA GLU A 21 -4.18 -13.10 -5.55
C GLU A 21 -2.93 -12.35 -5.95
N GLY A 22 -3.02 -11.58 -7.03
CA GLY A 22 -1.87 -10.79 -7.45
C GLY A 22 -1.47 -9.77 -6.40
N ALA A 23 -2.46 -9.19 -5.73
CA ALA A 23 -2.17 -8.23 -4.68
C ALA A 23 -1.48 -8.90 -3.52
N GLU A 24 -1.95 -10.08 -3.13
CA GLU A 24 -1.36 -10.77 -2.00
C GLU A 24 0.10 -11.09 -2.25
N ASP A 25 0.42 -11.54 -3.46
CA ASP A 25 1.80 -11.85 -3.81
C ASP A 25 2.68 -10.61 -3.66
N LEU A 26 2.20 -9.48 -4.18
CA LEU A 26 2.97 -8.26 -4.09
C LEU A 26 3.10 -7.77 -2.66
N LEU A 27 2.03 -7.87 -1.88
CA LEU A 27 2.09 -7.44 -0.49
C LEU A 27 3.10 -8.25 0.28
N ASN A 28 3.19 -9.56 0.00
CA ASN A 28 4.17 -10.38 0.68
C ASN A 28 5.58 -9.99 0.27
N ILE A 29 5.79 -9.72 -1.02
CA ILE A 29 7.11 -9.31 -1.48
C ILE A 29 7.54 -8.02 -0.80
N TYR A 30 6.66 -7.04 -0.75
CA TYR A 30 7.01 -5.76 -0.15
C TYR A 30 7.08 -5.86 1.37
N GLY A 31 6.25 -6.72 1.96
CA GLY A 31 6.30 -6.90 3.40
C GLY A 31 7.66 -7.38 3.87
N VAL A 32 8.29 -8.27 3.10
CA VAL A 32 9.62 -8.73 3.44
C VAL A 32 10.62 -7.58 3.41
N GLN A 33 10.35 -6.57 2.60
CA GLN A 33 11.23 -5.41 2.50
C GLN A 33 10.90 -4.33 3.52
N GLY A 34 10.00 -4.60 4.43
CA GLY A 34 9.70 -3.65 5.49
C GLY A 34 8.50 -2.76 5.23
N TRP A 35 7.76 -3.00 4.16
CA TRP A 35 6.59 -2.20 3.86
C TRP A 35 5.40 -2.68 4.66
N LYS A 36 4.61 -1.76 5.15
CA LYS A 36 3.41 -2.05 5.92
C LYS A 36 2.20 -1.52 5.19
N LEU A 37 1.12 -2.27 5.22
CA LEU A 37 -0.13 -1.83 4.63
C LEU A 37 -0.79 -0.83 5.56
N VAL A 38 -1.06 0.36 5.05
CA VAL A 38 -1.69 1.41 5.85
C VAL A 38 -2.99 1.90 5.24
N GLY A 39 -3.31 1.50 4.03
CA GLY A 39 -4.56 1.91 3.40
C GLY A 39 -4.99 0.91 2.36
N TYR A 40 -6.30 0.88 2.12
CA TYR A 40 -6.88 -0.05 1.19
C TYR A 40 -8.18 0.52 0.64
N SER A 41 -8.38 0.38 -0.63
CA SER A 41 -9.65 0.71 -1.23
C SER A 41 -9.92 -0.21 -2.39
N SER A 42 -11.17 -0.33 -2.74
CA SER A 42 -11.60 -1.23 -3.78
C SER A 42 -12.71 -0.54 -4.55
N ASP A 43 -12.52 -0.38 -5.84
CA ASP A 43 -13.47 0.31 -6.68
C ASP A 43 -13.96 -0.58 -7.79
N ALA A 44 -15.26 -0.57 -7.98
CA ALA A 44 -15.83 -1.12 -9.19
C ALA A 44 -15.69 -0.03 -10.24
N VAL A 45 -14.88 -0.29 -11.23
CA VAL A 45 -14.48 0.77 -12.14
C VAL A 45 -15.65 1.27 -12.95
N HIS A 46 -16.53 0.37 -13.36
CA HIS A 46 -17.56 0.72 -14.31
C HIS A 46 -18.73 -0.20 -14.22
N VAL A 47 -19.91 0.36 -14.41
CA VAL A 47 -21.08 -0.50 -14.46
C VAL A 47 -20.99 -1.50 -15.60
N MET A 48 -20.33 -1.13 -16.67
CA MET A 48 -20.21 -2.02 -17.83
C MET A 48 -19.02 -2.93 -17.70
N SER A 49 -18.21 -2.74 -16.69
CA SER A 49 -17.00 -3.52 -16.53
C SER A 49 -17.12 -4.42 -15.33
N VAL A 50 -16.66 -5.65 -15.49
CA VAL A 50 -16.59 -6.57 -14.36
C VAL A 50 -15.25 -6.50 -13.68
N ILE A 51 -14.38 -5.61 -14.15
CA ILE A 51 -13.06 -5.49 -13.58
C ILE A 51 -13.13 -4.61 -12.34
N ARG A 52 -12.62 -5.13 -11.26
CA ARG A 52 -12.52 -4.39 -10.01
C ARG A 52 -11.05 -4.09 -9.75
N THR A 53 -10.78 -2.87 -9.37
CA THR A 53 -9.43 -2.47 -9.05
C THR A 53 -9.27 -2.41 -7.55
N TYR A 54 -8.24 -3.05 -7.07
CA TYR A 54 -7.87 -3.04 -5.66
C TYR A 54 -6.64 -2.17 -5.48
N GLN A 55 -6.72 -1.25 -4.56
CA GLN A 55 -5.65 -0.30 -4.35
C GLN A 55 -5.15 -0.43 -2.91
N PHE A 56 -3.84 -0.51 -2.78
CA PHE A 56 -3.21 -0.67 -1.49
C PHE A 56 -2.16 0.41 -1.31
N ILE A 57 -2.13 0.98 -0.13
CA ILE A 57 -1.13 1.99 0.20
C ILE A 57 -0.23 1.40 1.26
N LEU A 58 1.05 1.40 0.96
CA LEU A 58 2.06 0.84 1.83
C LEU A 58 2.97 1.95 2.33
N MET A 59 3.51 1.75 3.51
CA MET A 59 4.41 2.72 4.12
C MET A 59 5.61 1.98 4.67
N ARG A 60 6.76 2.62 4.56
CA ARG A 60 7.98 2.09 5.15
C ARG A 60 8.75 3.23 5.77
N GLU A 61 9.26 3.00 6.96
CA GLU A 61 10.08 4.00 7.63
C GLU A 61 11.48 3.94 7.06
N GLU A 62 11.98 5.10 6.69
CA GLU A 62 13.33 5.23 6.16
C GLU A 62 14.22 5.80 7.24
N LYS A 63 15.41 5.29 7.29
CA LYS A 63 16.37 5.79 8.27
C LYS A 63 17.31 6.80 7.68
#